data_249fc2cbb2f4e3eeeaaa26d4d763c49f
#
_entry.id   249fc2cbb2f4e3eeeaaa26d4d763c49f
#
_cell.length_a   1.000
_cell.length_b   1.000
_cell.length_c   1.000
_cell.angle_alpha   90.00
_cell.angle_beta   90.00
_cell.angle_gamma   90.00
#
_symmetry.space_group_name_H-M   'P 1'
#
loop_
_entity.id
_entity.type
_entity.pdbx_description
1 polymer ?
#
loop_
_entity_poly.entity_id
_entity_poly.type
_entity_poly.pdbx_seq_one_letter_code
_entity_poly.pdbx_strand_id
1 'polypeptide(L)'
;MDTTNRWISVTREDGERVGYLEPLSEDYSSVQPRTVLGHKLGDPCEYIEGEDLLIEHGISELAEKWTLDNGTNAQVENLTIVELSPHGIILADYYSSKAVAAGERLSVTVQWPDLNHRLTVA
;
A
#
# COMPACT_ATOMS: atom_id res chain seq x y z
N MET A 1 -1.09 18.15 -8.66
CA MET A 1 -0.08 18.49 -7.66
C MET A 1 0.12 17.33 -6.72
N ASP A 2 1.35 16.89 -6.58
CA ASP A 2 1.66 15.76 -5.72
C ASP A 2 1.72 16.22 -4.26
N THR A 3 0.83 15.69 -3.43
CA THR A 3 0.76 16.03 -2.00
C THR A 3 1.46 15.00 -1.12
N THR A 4 1.99 13.92 -1.70
CA THR A 4 2.59 12.84 -0.93
C THR A 4 3.85 13.24 -0.20
N ASN A 5 4.52 14.31 -0.64
CA ASN A 5 5.71 14.81 0.04
C ASN A 5 5.41 15.38 1.43
N ARG A 6 4.14 15.61 1.75
CA ARG A 6 3.71 16.07 3.08
C ARG A 6 3.30 14.91 3.99
N TRP A 7 3.19 13.71 3.44
CA TRP A 7 2.83 12.55 4.22
C TRP A 7 3.96 12.20 5.19
N ILE A 8 3.58 11.83 6.40
CA ILE A 8 4.53 11.47 7.45
C ILE A 8 4.57 9.96 7.56
N SER A 9 5.77 9.38 7.40
CA SER A 9 5.91 7.93 7.53
C SER A 9 5.85 7.53 9.01
N VAL A 10 5.22 6.38 9.27
CA VAL A 10 5.12 5.80 10.60
C VAL A 10 5.88 4.47 10.60
N THR A 11 6.78 4.30 11.56
CA THR A 11 7.57 3.08 11.68
C THR A 11 7.34 2.45 13.06
N ARG A 12 7.45 1.13 13.11
CA ARG A 12 7.39 0.39 14.38
C ARG A 12 8.75 0.45 15.06
N GLU A 13 8.81 -0.08 16.29
CA GLU A 13 10.05 -0.13 17.07
C GLU A 13 11.18 -0.87 16.36
N ASP A 14 10.83 -1.86 15.53
CA ASP A 14 11.81 -2.63 14.77
C ASP A 14 12.31 -1.90 13.51
N GLY A 15 11.83 -0.69 13.28
CA GLY A 15 12.21 0.11 12.12
C GLY A 15 11.38 -0.15 10.87
N GLU A 16 10.43 -1.06 10.94
CA GLU A 16 9.57 -1.37 9.79
C GLU A 16 8.52 -0.28 9.58
N ARG A 17 8.42 0.22 8.35
CA ARG A 17 7.42 1.22 8.00
C ARG A 17 6.05 0.54 7.92
N VAL A 18 5.08 1.07 8.65
CA VAL A 18 3.73 0.49 8.72
C VAL A 18 2.69 1.33 8.00
N GLY A 19 3.04 2.52 7.54
CA GLY A 19 2.12 3.35 6.78
C GLY A 19 2.49 4.81 6.85
N TYR A 20 1.50 5.65 6.56
CA TYR A 20 1.68 7.09 6.48
C TYR A 20 0.52 7.82 7.11
N LEU A 21 0.77 9.05 7.53
CA LEU A 21 -0.27 9.97 7.98
C LEU A 21 -0.32 11.13 7.00
N GLU A 22 -1.45 11.28 6.34
CA GLU A 22 -1.68 12.40 5.43
C GLU A 22 -2.25 13.56 6.22
N PRO A 23 -1.55 14.70 6.30
CA PRO A 23 -2.07 15.83 7.08
C PRO A 23 -3.30 16.43 6.39
N LEU A 24 -4.35 16.63 7.16
CA LEU A 24 -5.59 17.25 6.67
C LEU A 24 -5.72 18.69 7.16
N SER A 25 -4.85 19.10 8.09
CA SER A 25 -4.81 20.47 8.59
C SER A 25 -3.35 20.93 8.63
N GLU A 26 -3.13 22.23 8.63
CA GLU A 26 -1.78 22.79 8.60
C GLU A 26 -0.98 22.46 9.84
N ASP A 27 -1.65 22.33 10.98
CA ASP A 27 -1.01 22.02 12.27
C ASP A 27 -0.89 20.52 12.55
N TYR A 28 -1.27 19.68 11.57
CA TYR A 28 -1.25 18.21 11.69
C TYR A 28 -2.13 17.65 12.83
N SER A 29 -3.08 18.45 13.33
CA SER A 29 -3.99 17.96 14.36
C SER A 29 -4.99 16.94 13.82
N SER A 30 -5.26 16.99 12.53
CA SER A 30 -6.14 16.03 11.86
C SER A 30 -5.37 15.36 10.74
N VAL A 31 -5.39 14.03 10.71
CA VAL A 31 -4.65 13.24 9.72
C VAL A 31 -5.53 12.12 9.19
N GLN A 32 -5.25 11.69 7.97
CA GLN A 32 -5.84 10.49 7.39
C GLN A 32 -4.77 9.39 7.40
N PRO A 33 -4.96 8.33 8.21
CA PRO A 33 -4.03 7.21 8.16
C PRO A 33 -4.09 6.50 6.81
N ARG A 34 -2.94 6.07 6.32
CA ARG A 34 -2.83 5.35 5.05
C ARG A 34 -1.89 4.18 5.21
N THR A 35 -2.24 3.07 4.55
CA THR A 35 -1.38 1.88 4.55
C THR A 35 -0.10 2.14 3.77
N VAL A 36 0.81 1.16 3.77
CA VAL A 36 2.05 1.27 2.99
C VAL A 36 1.80 1.38 1.49
N LEU A 37 0.62 0.98 1.02
CA LEU A 37 0.23 1.13 -0.40
C LEU A 37 -0.39 2.50 -0.68
N GLY A 38 -0.68 3.27 0.34
CA GLY A 38 -1.34 4.56 0.19
C GLY A 38 -2.85 4.51 0.33
N HIS A 39 -3.43 3.36 0.65
CA HIS A 39 -4.87 3.24 0.85
C HIS A 39 -5.28 3.86 2.17
N LYS A 40 -6.47 4.44 2.20
CA LYS A 40 -7.02 4.98 3.45
C LYS A 40 -7.30 3.85 4.44
N LEU A 41 -6.89 4.06 5.67
CA LEU A 41 -7.14 3.12 6.76
C LEU A 41 -7.95 3.84 7.83
N GLY A 42 -9.22 3.48 7.96
CA GLY A 42 -10.11 4.10 8.93
C GLY A 42 -10.47 5.53 8.56
N ASP A 43 -11.06 6.23 9.49
CA ASP A 43 -11.50 7.61 9.33
C ASP A 43 -10.40 8.58 9.74
N PRO A 44 -10.48 9.86 9.30
CA PRO A 44 -9.57 10.87 9.81
C PRO A 44 -9.61 10.95 11.33
N CYS A 45 -8.47 11.19 11.95
CA CYS A 45 -8.33 11.17 13.41
C CYS A 45 -7.17 12.06 13.83
N GLU A 46 -6.90 12.09 15.12
CA GLU A 46 -5.77 12.81 15.66
C GLU A 46 -4.47 12.08 15.36
N TYR A 47 -3.36 12.79 15.39
CA TYR A 47 -2.05 12.26 15.00
C TYR A 47 -1.69 10.99 15.78
N ILE A 48 -1.79 11.03 17.09
CA ILE A 48 -1.41 9.89 17.95
C ILE A 48 -2.31 8.69 17.69
N GLU A 49 -3.60 8.94 17.51
CA GLU A 49 -4.54 7.87 17.18
C GLU A 49 -4.19 7.21 15.84
N GLY A 50 -3.79 8.03 14.86
CA GLY A 50 -3.39 7.51 13.56
C GLY A 50 -2.13 6.67 13.62
N GLU A 51 -1.14 7.11 14.40
CA GLU A 51 0.07 6.31 14.62
C GLU A 51 -0.25 4.96 15.25
N ASP A 52 -1.05 4.97 16.31
CA ASP A 52 -1.43 3.74 17.01
C ASP A 52 -2.18 2.78 16.09
N LEU A 53 -3.09 3.32 15.27
CA LEU A 53 -3.86 2.52 14.34
C LEU A 53 -2.95 1.82 13.32
N LEU A 54 -1.97 2.54 12.78
CA LEU A 54 -1.05 1.97 11.81
C LEU A 54 -0.12 0.93 12.43
N ILE A 55 0.37 1.17 13.63
CA ILE A 55 1.24 0.23 14.33
C ILE A 55 0.47 -1.05 14.63
N GLU A 56 -0.77 -0.95 15.05
CA GLU A 56 -1.62 -2.11 15.34
C GLU A 56 -1.96 -2.87 14.05
N HIS A 57 -2.23 -2.16 12.96
CA HIS A 57 -2.54 -2.78 11.67
C HIS A 57 -1.35 -3.55 11.09
N GLY A 58 -0.15 -3.00 11.19
CA GLY A 58 1.06 -3.62 10.68
C GLY A 58 1.14 -3.61 9.16
N ILE A 59 1.79 -4.64 8.62
CA ILE A 59 2.07 -4.73 7.18
C ILE A 59 1.48 -5.98 6.55
N SER A 60 0.36 -6.46 7.09
CA SER A 60 -0.26 -7.70 6.61
C SER A 60 -0.62 -7.63 5.12
N GLU A 61 -0.88 -6.45 4.58
CA GLU A 61 -1.21 -6.30 3.17
C GLU A 61 -0.09 -6.73 2.23
N LEU A 62 1.15 -6.76 2.71
CA LEU A 62 2.27 -7.22 1.88
C LEU A 62 2.23 -8.73 1.65
N ALA A 63 1.51 -9.46 2.49
CA ALA A 63 1.38 -10.91 2.38
C ALA A 63 0.08 -11.34 1.69
N GLU A 64 -0.78 -10.39 1.37
CA GLU A 64 -2.08 -10.69 0.76
C GLU A 64 -1.95 -10.94 -0.75
N LYS A 65 -2.94 -11.63 -1.28
CA LYS A 65 -3.11 -11.71 -2.74
C LYS A 65 -3.97 -10.54 -3.18
N TRP A 66 -3.60 -9.93 -4.29
CA TRP A 66 -4.24 -8.72 -4.76
C TRP A 66 -4.86 -8.91 -6.12
N THR A 67 -5.94 -8.18 -6.37
CA THR A 67 -6.57 -8.08 -7.69
C THR A 67 -6.35 -6.66 -8.20
N LEU A 68 -5.85 -6.56 -9.43
CA LEU A 68 -5.64 -5.29 -10.10
C LEU A 68 -6.82 -4.98 -10.99
N ASP A 69 -7.31 -3.74 -10.93
CA ASP A 69 -8.40 -3.25 -11.76
C ASP A 69 -9.64 -4.15 -11.71
N ASN A 70 -10.04 -4.52 -10.49
CA ASN A 70 -11.17 -5.41 -10.24
C ASN A 70 -12.45 -4.87 -10.88
N GLY A 71 -13.18 -5.75 -11.55
CA GLY A 71 -14.45 -5.40 -12.21
C GLY A 71 -14.29 -4.77 -13.59
N THR A 72 -13.07 -4.70 -14.12
CA THR A 72 -12.82 -4.16 -15.45
C THR A 72 -12.37 -5.24 -16.41
N ASN A 73 -12.29 -4.90 -17.70
CA ASN A 73 -11.76 -5.82 -18.72
C ASN A 73 -10.27 -6.09 -18.54
N ALA A 74 -9.59 -5.25 -17.77
CA ALA A 74 -8.15 -5.38 -17.54
C ALA A 74 -7.84 -6.05 -16.19
N GLN A 75 -8.83 -6.70 -15.58
CA GLN A 75 -8.65 -7.33 -14.27
C GLN A 75 -7.58 -8.40 -14.29
N VAL A 76 -6.66 -8.34 -13.32
CA VAL A 76 -5.63 -9.35 -13.13
C VAL A 76 -5.70 -9.82 -11.67
N GLU A 77 -5.85 -11.12 -11.47
CA GLU A 77 -6.03 -11.71 -10.15
C GLU A 77 -4.76 -12.43 -9.67
N ASN A 78 -4.76 -12.77 -8.39
CA ASN A 78 -3.70 -13.58 -7.76
C ASN A 78 -2.32 -12.94 -7.84
N LEU A 79 -2.27 -11.63 -7.63
CA LEU A 79 -1.00 -10.91 -7.63
C LEU A 79 -0.44 -10.83 -6.21
N THR A 80 0.88 -10.89 -6.11
CA THR A 80 1.58 -10.69 -4.84
C THR A 80 2.57 -9.55 -4.99
N ILE A 81 2.72 -8.76 -3.93
CA ILE A 81 3.65 -7.64 -3.94
C ILE A 81 5.07 -8.18 -3.77
N VAL A 82 5.93 -7.89 -4.74
CA VAL A 82 7.33 -8.34 -4.68
C VAL A 82 8.29 -7.20 -4.39
N GLU A 83 7.87 -5.96 -4.65
CA GLU A 83 8.68 -4.79 -4.33
C GLU A 83 7.76 -3.60 -4.09
N LEU A 84 8.09 -2.81 -3.09
CA LEU A 84 7.34 -1.61 -2.74
C LEU A 84 8.31 -0.48 -2.46
N SER A 85 8.18 0.61 -3.22
CA SER A 85 9.02 1.78 -3.06
C SER A 85 8.26 3.02 -3.51
N PRO A 86 8.78 4.22 -3.25
CA PRO A 86 8.18 5.45 -3.79
C PRO A 86 8.14 5.49 -5.32
N HIS A 87 8.88 4.61 -5.98
CA HIS A 87 8.91 4.53 -7.45
C HIS A 87 7.82 3.65 -8.03
N GLY A 88 7.16 2.85 -7.19
CA GLY A 88 6.07 2.03 -7.63
C GLY A 88 5.84 0.80 -6.78
N ILE A 89 4.72 0.15 -7.04
CA ILE A 89 4.34 -1.11 -6.41
C ILE A 89 4.50 -2.17 -7.49
N ILE A 90 5.44 -3.09 -7.31
CA ILE A 90 5.69 -4.15 -8.29
C ILE A 90 5.07 -5.42 -7.76
N LEU A 91 4.21 -6.02 -8.60
CA LEU A 91 3.51 -7.25 -8.26
C LEU A 91 3.82 -8.31 -9.31
N ALA A 92 3.76 -9.55 -8.88
CA ALA A 92 3.94 -10.69 -9.78
C ALA A 92 2.81 -11.68 -9.54
N ASP A 93 2.56 -12.53 -10.53
CA ASP A 93 1.58 -13.59 -10.39
C ASP A 93 2.01 -14.52 -9.25
N TYR A 94 1.11 -14.77 -8.32
CA TYR A 94 1.41 -15.55 -7.12
C TYR A 94 1.90 -16.95 -7.48
N TYR A 95 1.23 -17.59 -8.42
CA TYR A 95 1.61 -18.96 -8.81
C TYR A 95 2.90 -18.99 -9.61
N SER A 96 3.10 -18.03 -10.49
CA SER A 96 4.33 -17.93 -11.28
C SER A 96 5.53 -17.62 -10.41
N SER A 97 5.37 -16.84 -9.35
CA SER A 97 6.48 -16.50 -8.47
C SER A 97 6.95 -17.69 -7.66
N LYS A 98 6.10 -18.72 -7.49
CA LYS A 98 6.47 -19.95 -6.79
C LYS A 98 7.00 -21.01 -7.72
N ALA A 99 6.59 -20.99 -8.98
CA ALA A 99 7.11 -21.90 -9.98
C ALA A 99 8.40 -21.31 -10.53
N VAL A 100 9.51 -21.82 -10.08
CA VAL A 100 10.83 -21.34 -10.52
C VAL A 100 11.10 -21.78 -11.95
N ALA A 101 10.09 -21.92 -12.76
CA ALA A 101 10.31 -22.19 -14.18
C ALA A 101 11.02 -20.98 -14.75
N ALA A 102 12.20 -21.24 -15.22
CA ALA A 102 12.99 -20.27 -15.91
C ALA A 102 12.13 -19.61 -16.97
N GLY A 103 11.78 -18.44 -16.81
CA GLY A 103 11.11 -17.77 -17.82
C GLY A 103 10.45 -16.52 -17.39
N GLU A 104 9.36 -16.32 -17.96
CA GLU A 104 8.67 -15.07 -17.88
C GLU A 104 7.79 -15.04 -16.66
N ARG A 105 8.10 -14.15 -15.74
CA ARG A 105 7.18 -13.82 -14.68
C ARG A 105 6.26 -12.74 -15.21
N LEU A 106 4.97 -12.96 -15.09
CA LEU A 106 4.04 -11.87 -15.27
C LEU A 106 4.27 -10.89 -14.12
N SER A 107 4.74 -9.69 -14.45
CA SER A 107 4.88 -8.64 -13.45
C SER A 107 4.17 -7.39 -13.92
N VAL A 108 3.59 -6.67 -12.98
CA VAL A 108 2.93 -5.40 -13.24
C VAL A 108 3.42 -4.37 -12.25
N THR A 109 3.47 -3.13 -12.69
CA THR A 109 3.86 -2.00 -11.83
C THR A 109 2.68 -1.07 -11.68
N VAL A 110 2.31 -0.79 -10.44
CA VAL A 110 1.25 0.16 -10.12
C VAL A 110 1.90 1.38 -9.50
N GLN A 111 1.42 2.56 -9.88
CA GLN A 111 1.93 3.81 -9.35
C GLN A 111 1.76 3.87 -7.83
N TRP A 112 2.80 4.26 -7.13
CA TRP A 112 2.74 4.52 -5.71
C TRP A 112 2.57 6.02 -5.47
N PRO A 113 1.70 6.46 -4.57
CA PRO A 113 0.70 5.66 -3.87
C PRO A 113 -0.46 5.28 -4.78
N ASP A 114 -1.17 4.22 -4.42
CA ASP A 114 -2.32 3.73 -5.19
C ASP A 114 -3.58 4.53 -4.83
N LEU A 115 -3.61 5.79 -5.22
CA LEU A 115 -4.69 6.71 -4.86
C LEU A 115 -6.01 6.38 -5.56
N ASN A 116 -5.93 5.73 -6.72
CA ASN A 116 -7.12 5.33 -7.47
C ASN A 116 -7.64 3.97 -7.03
N HIS A 117 -7.03 3.39 -6.01
CA HIS A 117 -7.42 2.12 -5.44
C HIS A 117 -7.54 1.02 -6.49
N ARG A 118 -6.54 0.94 -7.35
CA ARG A 118 -6.51 -0.08 -8.40
C ARG A 118 -6.28 -1.48 -7.83
N LEU A 119 -5.66 -1.57 -6.66
CA LEU A 119 -5.40 -2.84 -5.98
C LEU A 119 -6.43 -3.10 -4.90
N THR A 120 -7.05 -4.28 -4.94
CA THR A 120 -7.99 -4.72 -3.91
C THR A 120 -7.58 -6.11 -3.44
N VAL A 121 -7.87 -6.41 -2.19
CA VAL A 121 -7.57 -7.73 -1.63
C VAL A 121 -8.48 -8.76 -2.29
N ALA A 122 -7.87 -9.86 -2.71
CA ALA A 122 -8.59 -10.93 -3.39
C ALA A 122 -9.54 -11.68 -2.45
#